data_a2acc2edfdda24eeeb290e0e28718e11
#
_entry.id   a2acc2edfdda24eeeb290e0e28718e11
#
_cell.length_a   1.000
_cell.length_b   1.000
_cell.length_c   1.000
_cell.angle_alpha   90.00
_cell.angle_beta   90.00
_cell.angle_gamma   90.00
#
_symmetry.space_group_name_H-M   'P 1'
#
loop_
_entity.id
_entity.type
_entity.pdbx_description
1 polymer ?
#
loop_
_entity_poly.entity_id
_entity_poly.type
_entity_poly.pdbx_seq_one_letter_code
_entity_poly.pdbx_strand_id
1 'polypeptide(L)'
;MKKIIIPTYIEYNACQLTTDNLDNFKSFISNNAYNIFYTFREMKDKQIPMEISFKWNPHGDDYPDTVSVKLNQYFLYEEEEPYNYMILDPQDIREEWYIHEN
;
A
#
# COMPACT_ATOMS: atom_id res chain seq x y z
N MET A 1 9.15 -0.48 -7.45
CA MET A 1 7.84 -1.05 -7.11
C MET A 1 7.97 -2.56 -6.99
N LYS A 2 7.35 -3.12 -5.99
CA LYS A 2 7.37 -4.58 -5.78
C LYS A 2 6.11 -5.21 -6.34
N LYS A 3 6.25 -6.41 -6.88
CA LYS A 3 5.14 -7.25 -7.27
C LYS A 3 5.15 -8.50 -6.41
N ILE A 4 3.99 -8.86 -5.89
CA ILE A 4 3.80 -10.09 -5.12
C ILE A 4 2.89 -11.00 -5.91
N ILE A 5 3.38 -12.21 -6.18
CA ILE A 5 2.61 -13.23 -6.86
C ILE A 5 2.26 -14.31 -5.85
N ILE A 6 0.97 -14.47 -5.59
CA ILE A 6 0.48 -15.49 -4.68
C ILE A 6 0.32 -16.83 -5.42
N PRO A 7 0.20 -17.97 -4.69
CA PRO A 7 0.16 -19.30 -5.33
C PRO A 7 -0.99 -19.52 -6.32
N THR A 8 -2.00 -18.66 -6.33
CA THR A 8 -3.10 -18.70 -7.28
C THR A 8 -2.77 -18.02 -8.62
N TYR A 9 -1.51 -17.58 -8.80
CA TYR A 9 -1.04 -16.87 -9.99
C TYR A 9 -1.69 -15.49 -10.21
N ILE A 10 -2.26 -14.91 -9.17
CA ILE A 10 -2.73 -13.54 -9.21
C ILE A 10 -1.56 -12.62 -8.90
N GLU A 11 -1.33 -11.66 -9.78
CA GLU A 11 -0.24 -10.70 -9.63
C GLU A 11 -0.75 -9.42 -8.98
N TYR A 12 -0.11 -9.01 -7.87
CA TYR A 12 -0.41 -7.79 -7.17
C TYR A 12 0.74 -6.81 -7.26
N ASN A 13 0.43 -5.54 -7.50
CA ASN A 13 1.38 -4.46 -7.25
C ASN A 13 1.38 -4.20 -5.74
N ALA A 14 2.55 -4.04 -5.16
CA ALA A 14 2.69 -3.90 -3.71
C ALA A 14 3.67 -2.81 -3.33
N CYS A 15 3.37 -2.12 -2.22
CA CYS A 15 4.28 -1.16 -1.63
C CYS A 15 4.16 -1.24 -0.11
N GLN A 16 5.28 -1.33 0.58
CA GLN A 16 5.33 -1.30 2.03
C GLN A 16 5.49 0.14 2.50
N LEU A 17 4.75 0.53 3.55
CA LEU A 17 4.98 1.81 4.20
C LEU A 17 6.16 1.66 5.15
N THR A 18 7.25 2.36 4.89
CA THR A 18 8.46 2.33 5.72
C THR A 18 8.76 3.70 6.30
N THR A 19 9.78 3.79 7.15
CA THR A 19 10.12 5.04 7.84
C THR A 19 10.60 6.14 6.91
N ASP A 20 11.03 5.79 5.68
CA ASP A 20 11.66 6.75 4.77
C ASP A 20 11.15 6.71 3.34
N ASN A 21 10.01 6.02 3.08
CA ASN A 21 9.50 5.89 1.72
C ASN A 21 8.14 6.57 1.48
N LEU A 22 7.76 7.52 2.34
CA LEU A 22 6.43 8.13 2.25
C LEU A 22 6.11 8.69 0.86
N ASP A 23 7.05 9.36 0.22
CA ASP A 23 6.85 9.93 -1.11
C ASP A 23 6.64 8.85 -2.17
N ASN A 24 7.40 7.77 -2.09
CA ASN A 24 7.23 6.62 -2.98
C ASN A 24 5.87 5.96 -2.77
N PHE A 25 5.45 5.82 -1.51
CA PHE A 25 4.14 5.25 -1.20
C PHE A 25 3.01 6.12 -1.75
N LYS A 26 3.10 7.43 -1.55
CA LYS A 26 2.11 8.38 -2.08
C LYS A 26 2.03 8.31 -3.61
N SER A 27 3.16 8.21 -4.28
CA SER A 27 3.21 8.05 -5.73
C SER A 27 2.58 6.73 -6.17
N PHE A 28 2.80 5.67 -5.40
CA PHE A 28 2.23 4.35 -5.69
C PHE A 28 0.71 4.36 -5.70
N ILE A 29 0.07 5.11 -4.80
CA ILE A 29 -1.39 5.15 -4.69
C ILE A 29 -2.03 6.29 -5.47
N SER A 30 -1.26 7.27 -5.95
CA SER A 30 -1.78 8.57 -6.38
C SER A 30 -2.76 8.54 -7.54
N ASN A 31 -2.64 7.56 -8.45
CA ASN A 31 -3.53 7.48 -9.61
C ASN A 31 -4.93 6.98 -9.25
N ASN A 32 -5.08 6.33 -8.11
CA ASN A 32 -6.32 5.66 -7.70
C ASN A 32 -6.81 6.10 -6.33
N ALA A 33 -6.15 7.08 -5.71
CA ALA A 33 -6.46 7.51 -4.36
C ALA A 33 -6.57 9.02 -4.24
N TYR A 34 -7.37 9.46 -3.29
CA TYR A 34 -7.49 10.89 -2.94
C TYR A 34 -7.79 11.03 -1.45
N ASN A 35 -7.83 12.27 -0.96
CA ASN A 35 -7.99 12.57 0.47
C ASN A 35 -6.96 11.82 1.31
N ILE A 36 -5.69 12.03 0.96
CA ILE A 36 -4.58 11.32 1.61
C ILE A 36 -4.18 12.06 2.88
N PHE A 37 -4.24 11.36 4.00
CA PHE A 37 -3.82 11.85 5.32
C PHE A 37 -2.77 10.92 5.89
N TYR A 38 -1.85 11.48 6.65
CA TYR A 38 -0.87 10.66 7.34
C TYR A 38 -0.59 11.22 8.73
N THR A 39 -0.32 10.32 9.66
CA THR A 39 0.09 10.67 11.01
C THR A 39 1.58 10.40 11.17
N PHE A 40 2.24 11.25 11.95
CA PHE A 40 3.67 11.15 12.17
C PHE A 40 3.98 10.95 13.63
N ARG A 41 5.15 10.36 13.86
CA ARG A 41 5.82 10.37 15.13
C ARG A 41 7.14 11.12 14.96
N GLU A 42 7.41 12.09 15.83
CA GLU A 42 8.69 12.77 15.83
C GLU A 42 9.72 11.96 16.61
N MET A 43 10.89 11.80 16.03
CA MET A 43 11.99 11.10 16.65
C MET A 43 13.30 11.67 16.14
N LYS A 44 14.07 12.34 17.03
CA LYS A 44 15.38 12.94 16.72
C LYS A 44 15.34 13.84 15.46
N ASP A 45 14.44 14.79 15.45
CA ASP A 45 14.26 15.75 14.34
C ASP A 45 13.76 15.15 13.02
N LYS A 46 13.33 13.88 13.05
CA LYS A 46 12.70 13.24 11.90
C LYS A 46 11.23 13.00 12.17
N GLN A 47 10.44 13.18 11.13
CA GLN A 47 9.04 12.78 11.15
C GLN A 47 8.92 11.38 10.52
N ILE A 48 8.49 10.43 11.34
CA ILE A 48 8.30 9.04 10.88
C ILE A 48 6.82 8.82 10.62
N PRO A 49 6.43 8.45 9.40
CA PRO A 49 5.02 8.17 9.12
C PRO A 49 4.58 6.93 9.88
N MET A 50 3.49 7.06 10.63
CA MET A 50 2.95 5.95 11.42
C MET A 50 1.77 5.29 10.74
N GLU A 51 0.98 6.07 10.01
CA GLU A 51 -0.20 5.59 9.32
C GLU A 51 -0.53 6.53 8.17
N ILE A 52 -0.96 5.98 7.05
CA ILE A 52 -1.49 6.74 5.94
C ILE A 52 -2.91 6.25 5.65
N SER A 53 -3.86 7.18 5.51
CA SER A 53 -5.25 6.89 5.19
C SER A 53 -5.64 7.60 3.91
N PHE A 54 -6.45 6.95 3.10
CA PHE A 54 -6.88 7.51 1.81
C PHE A 54 -8.17 6.88 1.35
N LYS A 55 -8.81 7.52 0.38
CA LYS A 55 -9.94 6.95 -0.36
C LYS A 55 -9.38 6.21 -1.56
N TRP A 56 -9.64 4.92 -1.65
CA TRP A 56 -9.19 4.09 -2.77
C TRP A 56 -10.32 4.01 -3.80
N ASN A 57 -10.10 4.58 -4.97
CA ASN A 57 -11.17 4.74 -5.95
C ASN A 57 -10.70 4.60 -7.40
N PRO A 58 -10.22 3.41 -7.81
CA PRO A 58 -9.70 3.21 -9.15
C PRO A 58 -10.77 3.32 -10.25
N HIS A 59 -12.05 3.13 -9.92
CA HIS A 59 -13.14 3.16 -10.90
C HIS A 59 -14.00 4.42 -10.84
N GLY A 60 -13.69 5.37 -9.95
CA GLY A 60 -14.48 6.58 -9.82
C GLY A 60 -15.87 6.37 -9.24
N ASP A 61 -16.00 5.42 -8.30
CA ASP A 61 -17.26 5.12 -7.64
C ASP A 61 -17.72 6.25 -6.73
N ASP A 62 -19.03 6.34 -6.51
CA ASP A 62 -19.61 7.36 -5.61
C ASP A 62 -19.28 7.08 -4.13
N TYR A 63 -19.01 5.82 -3.77
CA TYR A 63 -18.75 5.40 -2.40
C TYR A 63 -17.46 4.60 -2.32
N PRO A 64 -16.30 5.27 -2.44
CA PRO A 64 -15.03 4.57 -2.39
C PRO A 64 -14.70 4.08 -0.98
N ASP A 65 -13.89 3.02 -0.91
CA ASP A 65 -13.42 2.51 0.36
C ASP A 65 -12.43 3.48 1.01
N THR A 66 -12.49 3.57 2.33
CA THR A 66 -11.45 4.23 3.12
C THR A 66 -10.45 3.17 3.56
N VAL A 67 -9.20 3.39 3.24
CA VAL A 67 -8.11 2.45 3.51
C VAL A 67 -7.11 3.12 4.44
N SER A 68 -6.61 2.36 5.42
CA SER A 68 -5.56 2.82 6.32
C SER A 68 -4.44 1.79 6.35
N VAL A 69 -3.21 2.26 6.13
CA VAL A 69 -2.01 1.42 6.12
C VAL A 69 -1.08 1.94 7.22
N LYS A 70 -0.68 1.04 8.10
CA LYS A 70 0.22 1.37 9.22
C LYS A 70 1.67 1.14 8.80
N LEU A 71 2.58 1.74 9.56
CA LEU A 71 4.01 1.55 9.36
C LEU A 71 4.36 0.06 9.27
N ASN A 72 5.15 -0.29 8.27
CA ASN A 72 5.61 -1.65 7.93
C ASN A 72 4.56 -2.55 7.27
N GLN A 73 3.32 -2.13 7.17
CA GLN A 73 2.32 -2.88 6.41
C GLN A 73 2.50 -2.67 4.92
N TYR A 74 2.08 -3.67 4.14
CA TYR A 74 2.03 -3.61 2.69
C TYR A 74 0.62 -3.26 2.25
N PHE A 75 0.51 -2.38 1.27
CA PHE A 75 -0.72 -2.19 0.52
C PHE A 75 -0.53 -2.81 -0.85
N LEU A 76 -1.46 -3.69 -1.23
CA LEU A 76 -1.42 -4.41 -2.49
C LEU A 76 -2.71 -4.19 -3.25
N TYR A 77 -2.61 -4.09 -4.57
CA TYR A 77 -3.79 -4.12 -5.42
C TYR A 77 -3.52 -4.97 -6.66
N GLU A 78 -4.56 -5.62 -7.14
CA GLU A 78 -4.47 -6.45 -8.35
C GLU A 78 -4.26 -5.55 -9.56
N GLU A 79 -3.30 -5.90 -10.41
CA GLU A 79 -2.91 -5.05 -11.54
C GLU A 79 -4.05 -4.82 -12.53
N GLU A 80 -4.80 -5.88 -12.85
CA GLU A 80 -5.90 -5.80 -13.83
C GLU A 80 -7.22 -5.34 -13.22
N GLU A 81 -7.40 -5.54 -11.92
CA GLU A 81 -8.60 -5.17 -11.19
C GLU A 81 -8.21 -4.39 -9.92
N PRO A 82 -7.80 -3.12 -10.07
CA PRO A 82 -7.23 -2.37 -8.94
C PRO A 82 -8.16 -2.16 -7.75
N TYR A 83 -9.48 -2.32 -7.89
CA TYR A 83 -10.37 -2.24 -6.75
C TYR A 83 -10.21 -3.44 -5.80
N ASN A 84 -9.61 -4.53 -6.27
CA ASN A 84 -9.24 -5.65 -5.41
C ASN A 84 -7.92 -5.32 -4.73
N TYR A 85 -7.98 -4.97 -3.46
CA TYR A 85 -6.81 -4.61 -2.67
C TYR A 85 -6.77 -5.42 -1.39
N MET A 86 -5.61 -5.44 -0.77
CA MET A 86 -5.44 -6.01 0.55
C MET A 86 -4.33 -5.29 1.31
N ILE A 87 -4.37 -5.39 2.63
CA ILE A 87 -3.34 -4.87 3.52
C ILE A 87 -2.77 -6.06 4.27
N LEU A 88 -1.45 -6.22 4.21
CA LEU A 88 -0.76 -7.33 4.86
C LEU A 88 0.32 -6.82 5.79
N ASP A 89 0.40 -7.45 6.96
CA ASP A 89 1.57 -7.32 7.82
C ASP A 89 2.72 -8.15 7.22
N PRO A 90 3.99 -7.80 7.51
CA PRO A 90 5.12 -8.54 6.95
C PRO A 90 5.07 -10.05 7.23
N GLN A 91 4.58 -10.45 8.40
CA GLN A 91 4.47 -11.87 8.76
C GLN A 91 3.37 -12.61 8.01
N ASP A 92 2.44 -11.90 7.36
CA ASP A 92 1.36 -12.52 6.58
C ASP A 92 1.81 -12.90 5.17
N ILE A 93 2.98 -12.45 4.75
CA ILE A 93 3.54 -12.82 3.45
C ILE A 93 4.18 -14.18 3.59
N ARG A 94 3.61 -15.16 2.92
CA ARG A 94 4.05 -16.54 3.02
C ARG A 94 5.29 -16.80 2.20
N GLU A 95 6.11 -17.78 2.62
CA GLU A 95 7.35 -18.15 1.92
C GLU A 95 7.11 -18.59 0.48
N GLU A 96 5.98 -19.19 0.18
CA GLU A 96 5.64 -19.61 -1.16
C GLU A 96 5.21 -18.46 -2.07
N TRP A 97 5.06 -17.24 -1.57
CA TRP A 97 4.75 -16.07 -2.38
C TRP A 97 6.02 -15.52 -3.00
N TYR A 98 5.96 -15.29 -4.28
CA TYR A 98 7.10 -14.74 -5.00
C TYR A 98 7.04 -13.21 -4.99
N ILE A 99 8.12 -12.59 -4.53
CA ILE A 99 8.25 -11.14 -4.51
C ILE A 99 9.24 -10.73 -5.59
N HIS A 100 8.77 -9.90 -6.53
CA HIS A 100 9.59 -9.42 -7.63
C HIS A 100 9.75 -7.90 -7.54
N GLU A 101 10.97 -7.42 -7.51
CA GLU A 101 11.27 -5.99 -7.49
C GLU A 101 11.63 -5.52 -8.90
N ASN A 102 10.95 -4.46 -9.34
CA ASN A 102 11.24 -3.80 -10.61
C ASN A 102 12.18 -2.62 -10.41
#